data_90265bb9fa004ffe16a59a34b6bbb00e
#
_entry.id   90265bb9fa004ffe16a59a34b6bbb00e
#
_cell.length_a   1.000
_cell.length_b   1.000
_cell.length_c   1.000
_cell.angle_alpha   90.00
_cell.angle_beta   90.00
_cell.angle_gamma   90.00
#
_symmetry.space_group_name_H-M   'P 1'
#
loop_
_entity.id
_entity.type
_entity.pdbx_description
1 polymer ?
#
loop_
_entity_poly.entity_id
_entity_poly.type
_entity_poly.pdbx_seq_one_letter_code
_entity_poly.pdbx_strand_id
1 'polypeptide(L)'
;MFDLLTKEDVIELLQDVKDPFLHTTFKETNAIVDVNIREEKKHVSVKLAIGKPNTAEQMQLQQEVVAKLKRNGARTVGLRFEQLPDETIKKFQSTGGGQADPHSILTGGNKPHFITIASGKGGVGKSTVTVNLAMALMRIGKKVGIIDADIYGFSVPDMMGIEERPAVRGEKIIPVERFGIKVISMGLLVEDNSPVIWRGPMLGKMLNNFFKEVEWGNVEYILLDLPPGTGDIAMDVHEAIPSCNEIIVTTPHPTAAFVAARAGQMAIKTNHHILGVVENMAYWESEKTGEKEYIFGRGGGDKLAEVLDTKVLGRLPLKQPYEDEEVFAPAIYQEDHPTGEEYHRIAAKVIANVEEKAASSN
;
A
#
# COMPACT_ATOMS: atom_id res chain seq x y z
N MET A 1 21.52 -44.44 -16.18
CA MET A 1 22.80 -44.02 -15.61
C MET A 1 22.73 -42.50 -15.63
N PHE A 2 22.52 -41.87 -14.49
CA PHE A 2 22.48 -40.40 -14.43
C PHE A 2 23.93 -39.93 -14.48
N ASP A 3 24.30 -39.20 -15.54
CA ASP A 3 25.63 -38.61 -15.69
C ASP A 3 25.92 -37.69 -14.50
N LEU A 4 27.20 -37.64 -14.09
CA LEU A 4 27.67 -36.74 -13.04
C LEU A 4 27.51 -35.30 -13.52
N LEU A 5 26.79 -34.48 -12.74
CA LEU A 5 26.65 -33.05 -13.01
C LEU A 5 28.05 -32.39 -13.10
N THR A 6 28.28 -31.67 -14.17
CA THR A 6 29.47 -30.80 -14.31
C THR A 6 29.17 -29.38 -13.79
N LYS A 7 30.18 -28.54 -13.68
CA LYS A 7 29.97 -27.12 -13.30
C LYS A 7 29.16 -26.39 -14.35
N GLU A 8 29.41 -26.69 -15.61
CA GLU A 8 28.72 -26.15 -16.76
C GLU A 8 27.22 -26.49 -16.72
N ASP A 9 26.90 -27.75 -16.41
CA ASP A 9 25.52 -28.21 -16.27
C ASP A 9 24.78 -27.46 -15.15
N VAL A 10 25.44 -27.24 -14.01
CA VAL A 10 24.85 -26.50 -12.88
C VAL A 10 24.61 -25.03 -13.26
N ILE A 11 25.55 -24.40 -13.97
CA ILE A 11 25.39 -23.02 -14.44
C ILE A 11 24.23 -22.94 -15.45
N GLU A 12 24.17 -23.84 -16.42
CA GLU A 12 23.10 -23.89 -17.41
C GLU A 12 21.74 -24.12 -16.77
N LEU A 13 21.66 -25.03 -15.80
CA LEU A 13 20.43 -25.29 -15.04
C LEU A 13 19.94 -24.06 -14.24
N LEU A 14 20.84 -23.25 -13.71
CA LEU A 14 20.48 -22.14 -12.84
C LEU A 14 20.38 -20.77 -13.55
N GLN A 15 20.89 -20.63 -14.76
CA GLN A 15 20.97 -19.35 -15.46
C GLN A 15 19.60 -18.66 -15.67
N ASP A 16 18.52 -19.44 -15.82
CA ASP A 16 17.16 -18.93 -16.05
C ASP A 16 16.37 -18.71 -14.74
N VAL A 17 16.96 -19.07 -13.59
CA VAL A 17 16.35 -18.78 -12.29
C VAL A 17 16.37 -17.28 -12.08
N LYS A 18 15.26 -16.74 -11.60
CA LYS A 18 15.12 -15.29 -11.37
C LYS A 18 15.49 -14.91 -9.94
N ASP A 19 16.22 -13.82 -9.81
CA ASP A 19 16.39 -13.12 -8.53
C ASP A 19 15.03 -12.62 -8.05
N PRO A 20 14.58 -12.97 -6.83
CA PRO A 20 13.25 -12.62 -6.37
C PRO A 20 13.07 -11.12 -6.11
N PHE A 21 14.16 -10.38 -5.92
CA PHE A 21 14.14 -8.94 -5.68
C PHE A 21 14.27 -8.11 -6.97
N LEU A 22 15.15 -8.56 -7.90
CA LEU A 22 15.41 -7.86 -9.15
C LEU A 22 14.51 -8.34 -10.30
N HIS A 23 13.84 -9.47 -10.13
CA HIS A 23 13.00 -10.14 -11.15
C HIS A 23 13.72 -10.45 -12.48
N THR A 24 15.04 -10.40 -12.46
CA THR A 24 15.94 -10.68 -13.58
C THR A 24 16.59 -12.06 -13.40
N THR A 25 17.02 -12.65 -14.50
CA THR A 25 17.65 -14.00 -14.48
C THR A 25 19.05 -13.96 -13.87
N PHE A 26 19.50 -15.08 -13.33
CA PHE A 26 20.88 -15.21 -12.83
C PHE A 26 21.93 -15.04 -13.93
N LYS A 27 21.55 -15.29 -15.18
CA LYS A 27 22.38 -15.02 -16.34
C LYS A 27 22.64 -13.52 -16.53
N GLU A 28 21.57 -12.71 -16.42
CA GLU A 28 21.66 -11.26 -16.63
C GLU A 28 22.42 -10.56 -15.51
N THR A 29 22.26 -11.03 -14.28
CA THR A 29 22.91 -10.44 -13.11
C THR A 29 24.29 -11.01 -12.81
N ASN A 30 24.72 -12.09 -13.51
CA ASN A 30 25.89 -12.90 -13.16
C ASN A 30 25.84 -13.38 -11.70
N ALA A 31 24.65 -13.79 -11.26
CA ALA A 31 24.39 -14.16 -9.87
C ALA A 31 25.13 -15.40 -9.40
N ILE A 32 25.56 -16.29 -10.31
CA ILE A 32 26.29 -17.52 -9.97
C ILE A 32 27.76 -17.20 -9.78
N VAL A 33 28.18 -17.04 -8.53
CA VAL A 33 29.55 -16.60 -8.17
C VAL A 33 30.51 -17.77 -8.17
N ASP A 34 30.12 -18.92 -7.62
CA ASP A 34 30.97 -20.11 -7.54
C ASP A 34 30.15 -21.39 -7.50
N VAL A 35 30.67 -22.45 -8.14
CA VAL A 35 30.10 -23.79 -8.13
C VAL A 35 31.17 -24.79 -7.78
N ASN A 36 30.96 -25.57 -6.73
CA ASN A 36 31.85 -26.63 -6.30
C ASN A 36 31.11 -27.98 -6.23
N ILE A 37 31.64 -28.99 -6.88
CA ILE A 37 31.05 -30.33 -6.93
C ILE A 37 32.00 -31.33 -6.31
N ARG A 38 31.47 -32.13 -5.38
CA ARG A 38 32.17 -33.28 -4.78
C ARG A 38 31.56 -34.56 -5.33
N GLU A 39 32.15 -35.10 -6.36
CA GLU A 39 31.63 -36.23 -7.14
C GLU A 39 31.35 -37.47 -6.29
N GLU A 40 32.30 -37.85 -5.41
CA GLU A 40 32.15 -39.01 -4.52
C GLU A 40 30.88 -38.99 -3.66
N LYS A 41 30.43 -37.78 -3.28
CA LYS A 41 29.25 -37.55 -2.41
C LYS A 41 28.04 -37.07 -3.18
N LYS A 42 28.13 -36.87 -4.50
CA LYS A 42 27.13 -36.19 -5.31
C LYS A 42 26.62 -34.90 -4.63
N HIS A 43 27.56 -34.14 -4.05
CA HIS A 43 27.27 -32.91 -3.35
C HIS A 43 27.60 -31.70 -4.24
N VAL A 44 26.60 -30.83 -4.43
CA VAL A 44 26.75 -29.59 -5.20
C VAL A 44 26.66 -28.41 -4.24
N SER A 45 27.69 -27.57 -4.22
CA SER A 45 27.71 -26.33 -3.43
C SER A 45 27.72 -25.15 -4.40
N VAL A 46 26.77 -24.23 -4.25
CA VAL A 46 26.65 -23.04 -5.11
C VAL A 46 26.66 -21.78 -4.25
N LYS A 47 27.43 -20.79 -4.68
CA LYS A 47 27.44 -19.45 -4.11
C LYS A 47 26.71 -18.51 -5.06
N LEU A 48 25.63 -17.88 -4.57
CA LEU A 48 24.77 -16.99 -5.33
C LEU A 48 24.83 -15.57 -4.77
N ALA A 49 25.01 -14.59 -5.65
CA ALA A 49 24.85 -13.18 -5.32
C ALA A 49 23.44 -12.73 -5.75
N ILE A 50 22.65 -12.22 -4.81
CA ILE A 50 21.27 -11.80 -5.04
C ILE A 50 21.05 -10.35 -4.60
N GLY A 51 19.99 -9.72 -5.11
CA GLY A 51 19.72 -8.32 -4.85
C GLY A 51 19.47 -7.98 -3.39
N LYS A 52 18.78 -8.86 -2.64
CA LYS A 52 18.52 -8.68 -1.20
C LYS A 52 18.57 -10.03 -0.47
N PRO A 53 19.67 -10.36 0.19
CA PRO A 53 19.78 -11.56 1.00
C PRO A 53 19.03 -11.40 2.35
N ASN A 54 18.79 -12.54 3.01
CA ASN A 54 18.11 -12.66 4.31
C ASN A 54 16.64 -12.23 4.31
N THR A 55 15.92 -12.52 3.22
CA THR A 55 14.49 -12.27 3.09
C THR A 55 13.69 -13.57 3.01
N ALA A 56 12.36 -13.49 3.17
CA ALA A 56 11.48 -14.64 3.02
C ALA A 56 11.52 -15.21 1.59
N GLU A 57 11.64 -14.34 0.58
CA GLU A 57 11.74 -14.69 -0.84
C GLU A 57 13.02 -15.49 -1.11
N GLN A 58 14.13 -15.20 -0.41
CA GLN A 58 15.35 -16.02 -0.48
C GLN A 58 15.08 -17.46 -0.07
N MET A 59 14.20 -17.72 0.91
CA MET A 59 13.87 -19.09 1.30
C MET A 59 13.14 -19.84 0.20
N GLN A 60 12.25 -19.18 -0.54
CA GLN A 60 11.59 -19.76 -1.71
C GLN A 60 12.59 -20.06 -2.83
N LEU A 61 13.45 -19.09 -3.14
CA LEU A 61 14.54 -19.27 -4.09
C LEU A 61 15.45 -20.45 -3.70
N GLN A 62 15.79 -20.56 -2.43
CA GLN A 62 16.59 -21.68 -1.92
C GLN A 62 15.91 -23.02 -2.18
N GLN A 63 14.60 -23.11 -1.93
CA GLN A 63 13.83 -24.34 -2.19
C GLN A 63 13.79 -24.67 -3.68
N GLU A 64 13.58 -23.67 -4.53
CA GLU A 64 13.56 -23.83 -5.99
C GLU A 64 14.90 -24.36 -6.52
N VAL A 65 16.00 -23.70 -6.17
CA VAL A 65 17.36 -24.08 -6.60
C VAL A 65 17.72 -25.49 -6.10
N VAL A 66 17.43 -25.79 -4.82
CA VAL A 66 17.66 -27.13 -4.26
C VAL A 66 16.85 -28.19 -4.99
N ALA A 67 15.57 -27.94 -5.26
CA ALA A 67 14.71 -28.86 -5.98
C ALA A 67 15.20 -29.09 -7.41
N LYS A 68 15.63 -28.04 -8.10
CA LYS A 68 16.12 -28.10 -9.49
C LYS A 68 17.40 -28.92 -9.60
N LEU A 69 18.37 -28.69 -8.70
CA LEU A 69 19.62 -29.45 -8.66
C LEU A 69 19.43 -30.92 -8.25
N LYS A 70 18.54 -31.20 -7.27
CA LYS A 70 18.22 -32.57 -6.87
C LYS A 70 17.54 -33.38 -7.98
N ARG A 71 16.62 -32.78 -8.73
CA ARG A 71 15.98 -33.43 -9.89
C ARG A 71 16.97 -33.80 -10.97
N ASN A 72 18.10 -33.10 -11.06
CA ASN A 72 19.15 -33.33 -12.05
C ASN A 72 20.36 -34.12 -11.51
N GLY A 73 20.22 -34.83 -10.37
CA GLY A 73 21.19 -35.82 -9.92
C GLY A 73 22.02 -35.43 -8.70
N ALA A 74 21.87 -34.22 -8.14
CA ALA A 74 22.52 -33.88 -6.88
C ALA A 74 21.87 -34.62 -5.70
N ARG A 75 22.68 -35.31 -4.88
CA ARG A 75 22.17 -35.95 -3.65
C ARG A 75 21.96 -34.95 -2.52
N THR A 76 22.92 -34.03 -2.38
CA THR A 76 22.89 -32.96 -1.38
C THR A 76 23.31 -31.66 -2.03
N VAL A 77 22.67 -30.54 -1.60
CA VAL A 77 22.93 -29.20 -2.13
C VAL A 77 23.23 -28.27 -0.96
N GLY A 78 24.34 -27.54 -1.06
CA GLY A 78 24.70 -26.44 -0.16
C GLY A 78 24.57 -25.11 -0.91
N LEU A 79 23.86 -24.15 -0.33
CA LEU A 79 23.74 -22.80 -0.90
C LEU A 79 24.34 -21.77 0.06
N ARG A 80 25.05 -20.82 -0.51
CA ARG A 80 25.50 -19.61 0.18
C ARG A 80 25.01 -18.40 -0.61
N PHE A 81 24.49 -17.41 0.11
CA PHE A 81 24.00 -16.18 -0.49
C PHE A 81 24.89 -15.00 -0.06
N GLU A 82 25.16 -14.11 -0.98
CA GLU A 82 25.75 -12.80 -0.74
C GLU A 82 24.96 -11.74 -1.50
N GLN A 83 25.19 -10.48 -1.16
CA GLN A 83 24.53 -9.37 -1.84
C GLN A 83 25.27 -9.03 -3.15
N LEU A 84 24.51 -8.78 -4.20
CA LEU A 84 25.05 -8.20 -5.45
C LEU A 84 25.68 -6.83 -5.16
N PRO A 85 26.70 -6.42 -5.92
CA PRO A 85 27.24 -5.06 -5.83
C PRO A 85 26.16 -3.99 -6.02
N ASP A 86 26.21 -2.93 -5.24
CA ASP A 86 25.21 -1.86 -5.27
C ASP A 86 25.02 -1.23 -6.67
N GLU A 87 26.11 -1.15 -7.44
CA GLU A 87 26.06 -0.69 -8.84
C GLU A 87 25.23 -1.62 -9.72
N THR A 88 25.37 -2.93 -9.53
CA THR A 88 24.58 -3.94 -10.24
C THR A 88 23.12 -3.87 -9.81
N ILE A 89 22.85 -3.75 -8.51
CA ILE A 89 21.49 -3.59 -8.00
C ILE A 89 20.83 -2.34 -8.59
N LYS A 90 21.51 -1.20 -8.54
CA LYS A 90 21.01 0.06 -9.13
C LYS A 90 20.77 -0.06 -10.63
N LYS A 91 21.68 -0.70 -11.36
CA LYS A 91 21.54 -0.92 -12.81
C LYS A 91 20.30 -1.73 -13.14
N PHE A 92 20.02 -2.80 -12.40
CA PHE A 92 18.86 -3.66 -12.65
C PHE A 92 17.58 -3.16 -11.97
N GLN A 93 17.66 -2.32 -10.95
CA GLN A 93 16.52 -1.55 -10.43
C GLN A 93 16.11 -0.42 -11.38
N SER A 94 17.06 0.25 -12.01
CA SER A 94 16.80 1.31 -13.01
C SER A 94 16.47 0.75 -14.40
N THR A 95 16.95 -0.45 -14.72
CA THR A 95 16.64 -1.19 -15.94
C THR A 95 15.58 -2.26 -15.69
N GLY A 96 15.02 -2.30 -14.47
CA GLY A 96 14.14 -3.34 -13.95
C GLY A 96 13.37 -4.04 -15.05
N GLY A 97 13.93 -5.13 -15.53
CA GLY A 97 13.50 -5.86 -16.69
C GLY A 97 12.22 -6.68 -16.51
N GLY A 98 11.27 -6.20 -15.74
CA GLY A 98 9.88 -6.35 -16.10
C GLY A 98 9.63 -5.29 -17.15
N GLN A 99 9.28 -5.64 -18.37
CA GLN A 99 8.61 -4.71 -19.28
C GLN A 99 7.62 -3.94 -18.42
N ALA A 100 7.84 -2.61 -18.33
CA ALA A 100 6.92 -1.75 -17.60
C ALA A 100 5.55 -2.13 -18.16
N ASP A 101 4.72 -2.78 -17.35
CA ASP A 101 3.38 -3.13 -17.80
C ASP A 101 2.71 -1.81 -18.14
N PRO A 102 2.46 -1.50 -19.42
CA PRO A 102 1.91 -0.21 -19.81
C PRO A 102 0.52 0.01 -19.18
N HIS A 103 -0.04 -1.03 -18.59
CA HIS A 103 -1.31 -1.01 -17.87
C HIS A 103 -1.15 -0.85 -16.35
N SER A 104 0.07 -0.94 -15.80
CA SER A 104 0.31 -0.67 -14.38
C SER A 104 0.25 0.83 -14.11
N ILE A 105 -0.57 1.23 -13.15
CA ILE A 105 -0.65 2.64 -12.71
C ILE A 105 0.64 3.15 -12.06
N LEU A 106 1.59 2.25 -11.75
CA LEU A 106 2.90 2.60 -11.18
C LEU A 106 3.90 3.02 -12.24
N THR A 107 3.76 2.54 -13.48
CA THR A 107 4.75 2.69 -14.56
C THR A 107 4.22 3.41 -15.81
N GLY A 108 2.89 3.62 -15.88
CA GLY A 108 2.23 4.32 -17.00
C GLY A 108 2.58 5.82 -17.08
N GLY A 109 2.36 6.44 -18.25
CA GLY A 109 2.68 7.84 -18.49
C GLY A 109 1.88 8.85 -17.65
N ASN A 110 0.70 8.48 -17.16
CA ASN A 110 -0.13 9.26 -16.23
C ASN A 110 -0.18 8.53 -14.88
N LYS A 111 0.82 8.74 -14.04
CA LYS A 111 0.80 8.21 -12.67
C LYS A 111 -0.19 9.00 -11.83
N PRO A 112 -1.16 8.35 -11.16
CA PRO A 112 -2.01 9.03 -10.20
C PRO A 112 -1.22 9.48 -8.98
N HIS A 113 -1.74 10.50 -8.29
CA HIS A 113 -1.24 10.88 -6.98
C HIS A 113 -1.77 9.89 -5.95
N PHE A 114 -0.87 9.11 -5.35
CA PHE A 114 -1.21 8.22 -4.24
C PHE A 114 -1.27 9.01 -2.95
N ILE A 115 -2.37 8.87 -2.21
CA ILE A 115 -2.58 9.47 -0.89
C ILE A 115 -3.00 8.37 0.08
N THR A 116 -2.13 8.03 1.00
CA THR A 116 -2.44 7.10 2.07
C THR A 116 -3.15 7.83 3.21
N ILE A 117 -4.15 7.19 3.78
CA ILE A 117 -4.85 7.67 4.96
C ILE A 117 -4.52 6.72 6.10
N ALA A 118 -3.76 7.21 7.07
CA ALA A 118 -3.25 6.42 8.17
C ALA A 118 -3.74 6.94 9.53
N SER A 119 -3.70 6.09 10.53
CA SER A 119 -4.03 6.44 11.90
C SER A 119 -3.24 5.60 12.90
N GLY A 120 -2.99 6.14 14.07
CA GLY A 120 -2.27 5.43 15.13
C GLY A 120 -3.07 4.34 15.81
N LYS A 121 -4.41 4.38 15.75
CA LYS A 121 -5.33 3.40 16.35
C LYS A 121 -6.63 3.32 15.57
N GLY A 122 -7.38 2.23 15.77
CA GLY A 122 -8.72 2.07 15.24
C GLY A 122 -9.74 3.02 15.89
N GLY A 123 -10.86 3.25 15.21
CA GLY A 123 -12.00 4.02 15.74
C GLY A 123 -11.84 5.55 15.71
N VAL A 124 -10.82 6.10 15.06
CA VAL A 124 -10.65 7.56 14.88
C VAL A 124 -11.42 8.12 13.67
N GLY A 125 -12.07 7.26 12.89
CA GLY A 125 -12.81 7.65 11.69
C GLY A 125 -11.94 7.78 10.43
N LYS A 126 -10.84 7.03 10.34
CA LYS A 126 -9.94 7.00 9.20
C LYS A 126 -10.70 6.75 7.87
N SER A 127 -11.46 5.68 7.79
CA SER A 127 -12.22 5.30 6.59
C SER A 127 -13.32 6.31 6.25
N THR A 128 -13.95 6.93 7.26
CA THR A 128 -14.90 8.04 7.05
C THR A 128 -14.19 9.23 6.39
N VAL A 129 -12.97 9.55 6.83
CA VAL A 129 -12.15 10.60 6.20
C VAL A 129 -11.78 10.20 4.77
N THR A 130 -11.39 8.95 4.54
CA THR A 130 -11.05 8.44 3.21
C THR A 130 -12.19 8.62 2.22
N VAL A 131 -13.37 8.13 2.57
CA VAL A 131 -14.56 8.17 1.69
C VAL A 131 -14.98 9.63 1.40
N ASN A 132 -15.08 10.47 2.42
CA ASN A 132 -15.52 11.85 2.24
C ASN A 132 -14.51 12.76 1.55
N LEU A 133 -13.21 12.51 1.76
CA LEU A 133 -12.16 13.19 1.01
C LEU A 133 -12.18 12.78 -0.47
N ALA A 134 -12.40 11.50 -0.77
CA ALA A 134 -12.57 11.02 -2.14
C ALA A 134 -13.79 11.68 -2.82
N MET A 135 -14.91 11.76 -2.11
CA MET A 135 -16.11 12.47 -2.57
C MET A 135 -15.83 13.95 -2.84
N ALA A 136 -15.14 14.63 -1.95
CA ALA A 136 -14.78 16.04 -2.11
C ALA A 136 -13.85 16.27 -3.31
N LEU A 137 -12.85 15.43 -3.52
CA LEU A 137 -11.96 15.47 -4.69
C LEU A 137 -12.75 15.25 -5.98
N MET A 138 -13.66 14.27 -6.00
CA MET A 138 -14.53 14.00 -7.15
C MET A 138 -15.43 15.19 -7.46
N ARG A 139 -16.04 15.83 -6.46
CA ARG A 139 -16.88 17.03 -6.63
C ARG A 139 -16.12 18.24 -7.17
N ILE A 140 -14.83 18.34 -6.88
CA ILE A 140 -13.91 19.34 -7.49
C ILE A 140 -13.55 18.97 -8.95
N GLY A 141 -14.03 17.84 -9.47
CA GLY A 141 -13.82 17.41 -10.85
C GLY A 141 -12.61 16.50 -11.04
N LYS A 142 -11.98 15.99 -9.96
CA LYS A 142 -10.89 15.03 -10.05
C LYS A 142 -11.40 13.60 -10.26
N LYS A 143 -10.64 12.80 -10.99
CA LYS A 143 -10.93 11.37 -11.17
C LYS A 143 -10.27 10.58 -10.07
N VAL A 144 -11.08 9.91 -9.25
CA VAL A 144 -10.64 9.34 -7.97
C VAL A 144 -10.85 7.84 -7.93
N GLY A 145 -9.88 7.14 -7.33
CA GLY A 145 -9.99 5.74 -6.93
C GLY A 145 -9.77 5.59 -5.44
N ILE A 146 -10.34 4.54 -4.85
CA ILE A 146 -10.10 4.13 -3.46
C ILE A 146 -9.61 2.69 -3.46
N ILE A 147 -8.55 2.43 -2.69
CA ILE A 147 -8.09 1.10 -2.30
C ILE A 147 -8.30 0.97 -0.81
N ASP A 148 -9.24 0.11 -0.40
CA ASP A 148 -9.42 -0.26 1.00
C ASP A 148 -8.51 -1.44 1.34
N ALA A 149 -7.44 -1.13 2.04
CA ALA A 149 -6.42 -2.07 2.49
C ALA A 149 -6.55 -2.43 3.99
N ASP A 150 -7.60 -1.97 4.68
CA ASP A 150 -7.85 -2.33 6.08
C ASP A 150 -8.47 -3.71 6.20
N ILE A 151 -7.63 -4.74 6.28
CA ILE A 151 -8.05 -6.15 6.32
C ILE A 151 -8.81 -6.56 7.58
N TYR A 152 -8.78 -5.75 8.63
CA TYR A 152 -9.46 -6.03 9.88
C TYR A 152 -10.81 -5.33 9.99
N GLY A 153 -11.08 -4.36 9.13
CA GLY A 153 -12.29 -3.56 9.16
C GLY A 153 -12.62 -2.97 7.79
N PHE A 154 -12.97 -3.83 6.85
CA PHE A 154 -13.44 -3.40 5.53
C PHE A 154 -14.68 -2.52 5.66
N SER A 155 -14.50 -1.23 5.74
CA SER A 155 -15.60 -0.31 6.00
C SER A 155 -15.95 0.58 4.82
N VAL A 156 -15.05 0.73 3.85
CA VAL A 156 -15.28 1.59 2.69
C VAL A 156 -16.48 1.15 1.85
N PRO A 157 -16.67 -0.15 1.51
CA PRO A 157 -17.85 -0.59 0.78
C PRO A 157 -19.16 -0.25 1.49
N ASP A 158 -19.26 -0.60 2.78
CA ASP A 158 -20.46 -0.34 3.58
C ASP A 158 -20.76 1.17 3.68
N MET A 159 -19.73 1.99 3.91
CA MET A 159 -19.83 3.45 3.98
C MET A 159 -20.31 4.09 2.68
N MET A 160 -20.02 3.47 1.54
CA MET A 160 -20.41 3.94 0.21
C MET A 160 -21.67 3.24 -0.31
N GLY A 161 -22.24 2.29 0.42
CA GLY A 161 -23.39 1.49 0.00
C GLY A 161 -23.08 0.65 -1.24
N ILE A 162 -21.94 -0.01 -1.23
CA ILE A 162 -21.49 -0.92 -2.31
C ILE A 162 -21.79 -2.35 -1.87
N GLU A 163 -22.67 -3.02 -2.62
CA GLU A 163 -23.02 -4.42 -2.44
C GLU A 163 -22.42 -5.30 -3.56
N GLU A 164 -22.08 -4.68 -4.70
CA GLU A 164 -21.56 -5.38 -5.85
C GLU A 164 -20.09 -5.79 -5.63
N ARG A 165 -19.72 -6.91 -6.23
CA ARG A 165 -18.33 -7.39 -6.26
C ARG A 165 -17.62 -6.93 -7.54
N PRO A 166 -16.29 -6.71 -7.48
CA PRO A 166 -15.49 -6.44 -8.67
C PRO A 166 -15.63 -7.58 -9.70
N ALA A 167 -15.78 -7.23 -10.97
CA ALA A 167 -15.83 -8.19 -12.05
C ALA A 167 -14.41 -8.51 -12.56
N VAL A 168 -14.23 -9.70 -13.13
CA VAL A 168 -12.97 -10.09 -13.79
C VAL A 168 -13.20 -10.18 -15.29
N ARG A 169 -12.37 -9.49 -16.07
CA ARG A 169 -12.41 -9.52 -17.53
C ARG A 169 -11.01 -9.87 -18.06
N GLY A 170 -10.83 -11.14 -18.48
CA GLY A 170 -9.51 -11.66 -18.82
C GLY A 170 -8.60 -11.68 -17.59
N GLU A 171 -7.48 -10.98 -17.67
CA GLU A 171 -6.51 -10.84 -16.56
C GLU A 171 -6.72 -9.54 -15.76
N LYS A 172 -7.78 -8.76 -16.06
CA LYS A 172 -8.04 -7.48 -15.39
C LYS A 172 -9.20 -7.58 -14.41
N ILE A 173 -9.05 -6.90 -13.30
CA ILE A 173 -10.09 -6.68 -12.28
C ILE A 173 -10.77 -5.35 -12.60
N ILE A 174 -12.08 -5.40 -12.81
CA ILE A 174 -12.89 -4.20 -13.01
C ILE A 174 -13.36 -3.73 -11.63
N PRO A 175 -12.89 -2.57 -11.15
CA PRO A 175 -13.30 -2.05 -9.85
C PRO A 175 -14.78 -1.68 -9.87
N VAL A 176 -15.41 -1.71 -8.70
CA VAL A 176 -16.77 -1.18 -8.57
C VAL A 176 -16.73 0.33 -8.73
N GLU A 177 -17.68 0.90 -9.46
CA GLU A 177 -17.79 2.34 -9.59
C GLU A 177 -19.03 2.83 -8.84
N ARG A 178 -18.81 3.71 -7.85
CA ARG A 178 -19.87 4.30 -7.04
C ARG A 178 -19.66 5.81 -6.94
N PHE A 179 -20.69 6.59 -7.22
CA PHE A 179 -20.64 8.07 -7.25
C PHE A 179 -19.52 8.62 -8.16
N GLY A 180 -19.13 7.93 -9.24
CA GLY A 180 -18.01 8.33 -10.10
C GLY A 180 -16.62 8.04 -9.51
N ILE A 181 -16.54 7.30 -8.41
CA ILE A 181 -15.29 6.87 -7.77
C ILE A 181 -15.12 5.36 -8.00
N LYS A 182 -13.92 4.96 -8.43
CA LYS A 182 -13.55 3.55 -8.57
C LYS A 182 -13.09 2.99 -7.24
N VAL A 183 -13.68 1.88 -6.80
CA VAL A 183 -13.40 1.30 -5.49
C VAL A 183 -12.98 -0.16 -5.64
N ILE A 184 -11.89 -0.50 -4.99
CA ILE A 184 -11.47 -1.87 -4.74
C ILE A 184 -11.23 -2.04 -3.24
N SER A 185 -11.78 -3.08 -2.64
CA SER A 185 -11.57 -3.42 -1.23
C SER A 185 -11.14 -4.87 -1.12
N MET A 186 -10.25 -5.11 -0.19
CA MET A 186 -9.86 -6.46 0.21
C MET A 186 -11.09 -7.28 0.65
N GLY A 187 -12.07 -6.63 1.29
CA GLY A 187 -13.32 -7.27 1.74
C GLY A 187 -14.20 -7.75 0.61
N LEU A 188 -14.20 -7.07 -0.53
CA LEU A 188 -15.00 -7.47 -1.69
C LEU A 188 -14.45 -8.73 -2.41
N LEU A 189 -13.22 -9.13 -2.10
CA LEU A 189 -12.54 -10.31 -2.68
C LEU A 189 -12.61 -11.53 -1.76
N VAL A 190 -13.07 -11.37 -0.52
CA VAL A 190 -13.23 -12.48 0.43
C VAL A 190 -14.67 -12.99 0.36
N GLU A 191 -14.84 -14.32 0.29
CA GLU A 191 -16.16 -14.94 0.34
C GLU A 191 -16.69 -14.96 1.80
N ASP A 192 -17.91 -14.46 1.98
CA ASP A 192 -18.78 -14.60 3.16
C ASP A 192 -18.12 -14.38 4.53
N ASN A 193 -17.49 -13.22 4.74
CA ASN A 193 -16.98 -12.83 6.06
C ASN A 193 -16.16 -13.94 6.77
N SER A 194 -15.60 -14.85 5.98
CA SER A 194 -14.78 -15.95 6.48
C SER A 194 -13.51 -15.40 7.13
N PRO A 195 -13.10 -15.88 8.30
CA PRO A 195 -11.86 -15.44 8.93
C PRO A 195 -10.67 -15.87 8.07
N VAL A 196 -10.17 -14.97 7.23
CA VAL A 196 -8.95 -15.18 6.45
C VAL A 196 -7.75 -14.79 7.32
N ILE A 197 -6.85 -15.72 7.52
CA ILE A 197 -5.58 -15.41 8.21
C ILE A 197 -4.65 -14.74 7.21
N TRP A 198 -4.69 -13.42 7.19
CA TRP A 198 -3.78 -12.61 6.39
C TRP A 198 -2.38 -12.61 7.02
N ARG A 199 -1.37 -12.88 6.19
CA ARG A 199 0.04 -12.66 6.56
C ARG A 199 0.57 -11.48 5.76
N GLY A 200 1.46 -10.67 6.35
CA GLY A 200 2.01 -9.48 5.72
C GLY A 200 2.45 -9.65 4.26
N PRO A 201 3.25 -10.69 3.90
CA PRO A 201 3.66 -10.92 2.52
C PRO A 201 2.50 -11.16 1.53
N MET A 202 1.37 -11.73 2.01
CA MET A 202 0.17 -11.91 1.17
C MET A 202 -0.51 -10.58 0.88
N LEU A 203 -0.53 -9.68 1.86
CA LEU A 203 -1.11 -8.36 1.71
C LEU A 203 -0.31 -7.50 0.72
N GLY A 204 1.01 -7.46 0.84
CA GLY A 204 1.87 -6.78 -0.11
C GLY A 204 1.69 -7.28 -1.54
N LYS A 205 1.56 -8.61 -1.72
CA LYS A 205 1.26 -9.20 -3.03
C LYS A 205 -0.09 -8.74 -3.57
N MET A 206 -1.12 -8.71 -2.71
CA MET A 206 -2.46 -8.30 -3.11
C MET A 206 -2.50 -6.82 -3.51
N LEU A 207 -1.85 -5.94 -2.76
CA LEU A 207 -1.70 -4.53 -3.13
C LEU A 207 -0.99 -4.36 -4.47
N ASN A 208 0.09 -5.11 -4.69
CA ASN A 208 0.76 -5.11 -5.99
C ASN A 208 -0.16 -5.56 -7.13
N ASN A 209 -1.04 -6.54 -6.88
CA ASN A 209 -2.04 -6.95 -7.86
C ASN A 209 -3.04 -5.81 -8.11
N PHE A 210 -3.50 -5.09 -7.08
CA PHE A 210 -4.39 -3.93 -7.26
C PHE A 210 -3.75 -2.84 -8.10
N PHE A 211 -2.45 -2.62 -7.99
CA PHE A 211 -1.75 -1.66 -8.83
C PHE A 211 -1.56 -2.12 -10.28
N LYS A 212 -1.49 -3.43 -10.53
CA LYS A 212 -1.20 -4.00 -11.86
C LYS A 212 -2.45 -4.50 -12.60
N GLU A 213 -3.34 -5.15 -11.88
CA GLU A 213 -4.44 -5.92 -12.48
C GLU A 213 -5.76 -5.17 -12.48
N VAL A 214 -5.95 -4.15 -11.62
CA VAL A 214 -7.17 -3.34 -11.60
C VAL A 214 -7.17 -2.34 -12.76
N GLU A 215 -8.32 -2.25 -13.46
CA GLU A 215 -8.53 -1.31 -14.56
C GLU A 215 -8.87 0.08 -14.04
N TRP A 216 -7.85 0.79 -13.59
CA TRP A 216 -8.00 2.15 -13.04
C TRP A 216 -8.36 3.19 -14.11
N GLY A 217 -7.90 2.99 -15.36
CA GLY A 217 -8.10 3.95 -16.44
C GLY A 217 -7.34 5.25 -16.19
N ASN A 218 -8.05 6.37 -16.27
CA ASN A 218 -7.44 7.70 -16.17
C ASN A 218 -7.67 8.38 -14.81
N VAL A 219 -7.61 7.62 -13.70
CA VAL A 219 -7.67 8.19 -12.35
C VAL A 219 -6.49 9.13 -12.10
N GLU A 220 -6.75 10.25 -11.45
CA GLU A 220 -5.75 11.26 -11.09
C GLU A 220 -5.29 11.13 -9.64
N TYR A 221 -6.18 10.65 -8.76
CA TYR A 221 -5.93 10.44 -7.34
C TYR A 221 -6.34 9.03 -6.93
N ILE A 222 -5.50 8.36 -6.15
CA ILE A 222 -5.86 7.10 -5.50
C ILE A 222 -5.65 7.28 -4.00
N LEU A 223 -6.75 7.14 -3.25
CA LEU A 223 -6.71 7.12 -1.80
C LEU A 223 -6.59 5.68 -1.32
N LEU A 224 -5.67 5.44 -0.39
CA LEU A 224 -5.48 4.13 0.24
C LEU A 224 -5.89 4.22 1.70
N ASP A 225 -6.94 3.49 2.06
CA ASP A 225 -7.38 3.34 3.45
C ASP A 225 -6.53 2.25 4.13
N LEU A 226 -5.57 2.65 4.99
CA LEU A 226 -4.58 1.76 5.57
C LEU A 226 -5.10 1.06 6.85
N PRO A 227 -4.57 -0.11 7.21
CA PRO A 227 -4.80 -0.69 8.53
C PRO A 227 -4.37 0.29 9.63
N PRO A 228 -5.09 0.35 10.77
CA PRO A 228 -4.72 1.22 11.87
C PRO A 228 -3.46 0.74 12.59
N GLY A 229 -2.72 1.66 13.17
CA GLY A 229 -1.55 1.37 14.00
C GLY A 229 -0.23 1.33 13.23
N THR A 230 0.79 0.72 13.88
CA THR A 230 2.18 0.68 13.40
C THR A 230 2.77 -0.73 13.52
N GLY A 231 1.92 -1.75 13.44
CA GLY A 231 2.33 -3.15 13.45
C GLY A 231 2.92 -3.61 12.12
N ASP A 232 3.38 -4.86 12.09
CA ASP A 232 4.05 -5.45 10.93
C ASP A 232 3.24 -5.32 9.64
N ILE A 233 1.93 -5.49 9.71
CA ILE A 233 1.04 -5.38 8.55
C ILE A 233 1.01 -3.94 8.00
N ALA A 234 0.93 -2.94 8.87
CA ALA A 234 0.97 -1.54 8.43
C ALA A 234 2.31 -1.21 7.77
N MET A 235 3.42 -1.76 8.31
CA MET A 235 4.75 -1.63 7.73
C MET A 235 4.83 -2.28 6.34
N ASP A 236 4.37 -3.53 6.21
CA ASP A 236 4.37 -4.26 4.94
C ASP A 236 3.56 -3.52 3.86
N VAL A 237 2.44 -2.90 4.25
CA VAL A 237 1.63 -2.07 3.35
C VAL A 237 2.40 -0.83 2.91
N HIS A 238 3.01 -0.10 3.85
CA HIS A 238 3.80 1.08 3.52
C HIS A 238 4.98 0.74 2.59
N GLU A 239 5.67 -0.38 2.82
CA GLU A 239 6.77 -0.83 1.96
C GLU A 239 6.31 -1.26 0.56
N ALA A 240 5.08 -1.75 0.43
CA ALA A 240 4.51 -2.15 -0.86
C ALA A 240 4.06 -0.96 -1.71
N ILE A 241 3.78 0.19 -1.08
CA ILE A 241 3.36 1.41 -1.77
C ILE A 241 4.60 2.21 -2.15
N PRO A 242 4.75 2.65 -3.40
CA PRO A 242 5.86 3.54 -3.77
C PRO A 242 5.75 4.85 -3.02
N SER A 243 6.85 5.63 -2.98
CA SER A 243 6.86 6.96 -2.37
C SER A 243 5.59 7.75 -2.72
N CYS A 244 4.79 8.04 -1.71
CA CYS A 244 3.48 8.68 -1.87
C CYS A 244 3.28 9.80 -0.85
N ASN A 245 2.10 10.40 -0.88
CA ASN A 245 1.67 11.38 0.10
C ASN A 245 0.84 10.69 1.18
N GLU A 246 0.87 11.22 2.41
CA GLU A 246 0.14 10.63 3.53
C GLU A 246 -0.60 11.67 4.36
N ILE A 247 -1.82 11.36 4.77
CA ILE A 247 -2.62 12.14 5.69
C ILE A 247 -2.79 11.32 6.97
N ILE A 248 -2.47 11.94 8.12
CA ILE A 248 -2.63 11.29 9.42
C ILE A 248 -3.93 11.73 10.06
N VAL A 249 -4.80 10.76 10.35
CA VAL A 249 -6.08 11.00 11.03
C VAL A 249 -5.95 10.73 12.54
N THR A 250 -6.39 11.68 13.34
CA THR A 250 -6.43 11.56 14.81
C THR A 250 -7.71 12.16 15.37
N THR A 251 -7.94 11.96 16.67
CA THR A 251 -8.92 12.70 17.46
C THR A 251 -8.20 13.71 18.37
N PRO A 252 -8.89 14.71 18.96
CA PRO A 252 -8.26 15.71 19.82
C PRO A 252 -7.59 15.15 21.08
N HIS A 253 -7.93 13.92 21.47
CA HIS A 253 -7.43 13.32 22.71
C HIS A 253 -5.91 13.12 22.66
N PRO A 254 -5.15 13.58 23.68
CA PRO A 254 -3.69 13.53 23.68
C PRO A 254 -3.10 12.14 23.44
N THR A 255 -3.74 11.09 23.98
CA THR A 255 -3.29 9.70 23.76
C THR A 255 -3.44 9.26 22.31
N ALA A 256 -4.50 9.71 21.63
CA ALA A 256 -4.69 9.42 20.22
C ALA A 256 -3.60 10.08 19.36
N ALA A 257 -3.33 11.37 19.61
CA ALA A 257 -2.27 12.12 18.95
C ALA A 257 -0.88 11.49 19.18
N PHE A 258 -0.59 11.05 20.41
CA PHE A 258 0.69 10.40 20.74
C PHE A 258 0.89 9.09 19.95
N VAL A 259 -0.15 8.28 19.80
CA VAL A 259 -0.05 7.04 19.02
C VAL A 259 -0.01 7.34 17.52
N ALA A 260 -0.75 8.35 17.05
CA ALA A 260 -0.74 8.80 15.66
C ALA A 260 0.63 9.34 15.23
N ALA A 261 1.41 9.95 16.14
CA ALA A 261 2.77 10.38 15.86
C ALA A 261 3.67 9.21 15.42
N ARG A 262 3.45 8.00 15.93
CA ARG A 262 4.20 6.82 15.52
C ARG A 262 3.87 6.42 14.07
N ALA A 263 2.61 6.52 13.66
CA ALA A 263 2.21 6.26 12.28
C ALA A 263 2.87 7.27 11.33
N GLY A 264 2.84 8.56 11.66
CA GLY A 264 3.54 9.59 10.88
C GLY A 264 5.05 9.39 10.80
N GLN A 265 5.70 8.97 11.88
CA GLN A 265 7.12 8.64 11.84
C GLN A 265 7.44 7.39 11.01
N MET A 266 6.52 6.43 10.96
CA MET A 266 6.64 5.28 10.07
C MET A 266 6.57 5.73 8.60
N ALA A 267 5.62 6.60 8.26
CA ALA A 267 5.51 7.21 6.94
C ALA A 267 6.82 7.87 6.50
N ILE A 268 7.41 8.69 7.36
CA ILE A 268 8.69 9.37 7.09
C ILE A 268 9.82 8.35 6.84
N LYS A 269 9.88 7.28 7.63
CA LYS A 269 10.90 6.23 7.48
C LYS A 269 10.75 5.43 6.17
N THR A 270 9.55 5.32 5.65
CA THR A 270 9.24 4.66 4.37
C THR A 270 9.23 5.63 3.18
N ASN A 271 9.78 6.85 3.36
CA ASN A 271 9.85 7.91 2.35
C ASN A 271 8.49 8.38 1.83
N HIS A 272 7.46 8.32 2.67
CA HIS A 272 6.18 8.95 2.40
C HIS A 272 6.20 10.41 2.91
N HIS A 273 5.57 11.30 2.16
CA HIS A 273 5.47 12.69 2.53
C HIS A 273 4.16 12.98 3.26
N ILE A 274 4.24 13.54 4.45
CA ILE A 274 3.05 13.90 5.23
C ILE A 274 2.47 15.20 4.70
N LEU A 275 1.28 15.14 4.07
CA LEU A 275 0.54 16.31 3.60
C LEU A 275 -0.04 17.11 4.76
N GLY A 276 -0.38 16.44 5.85
CA GLY A 276 -0.94 17.06 7.04
C GLY A 276 -1.74 16.14 7.92
N VAL A 277 -2.36 16.73 8.92
CA VAL A 277 -3.19 16.05 9.92
C VAL A 277 -4.65 16.44 9.74
N VAL A 278 -5.55 15.45 9.79
CA VAL A 278 -6.99 15.67 9.94
C VAL A 278 -7.39 15.32 11.37
N GLU A 279 -7.87 16.31 12.12
CA GLU A 279 -8.41 16.11 13.46
C GLU A 279 -9.89 15.83 13.37
N ASN A 280 -10.26 14.55 13.42
CA ASN A 280 -11.64 14.10 13.38
C ASN A 280 -12.26 14.08 14.78
N MET A 281 -13.59 14.17 14.85
CA MET A 281 -14.35 14.26 16.12
C MET A 281 -13.84 15.43 16.99
N ALA A 282 -13.47 16.54 16.35
CA ALA A 282 -12.83 17.68 17.00
C ALA A 282 -13.75 18.40 18.00
N TYR A 283 -15.04 18.42 17.72
CA TYR A 283 -16.08 18.99 18.56
C TYR A 283 -17.44 18.42 18.18
N TRP A 284 -18.38 18.47 19.10
CA TRP A 284 -19.78 18.37 18.82
C TRP A 284 -20.40 19.77 18.79
N GLU A 285 -21.28 20.05 17.86
CA GLU A 285 -21.94 21.34 17.73
C GLU A 285 -23.44 21.18 17.93
N SER A 286 -24.00 21.91 18.86
CA SER A 286 -25.43 21.90 19.13
C SER A 286 -26.19 22.52 17.98
N GLU A 287 -27.13 21.81 17.42
CA GLU A 287 -27.98 22.33 16.34
C GLU A 287 -28.91 23.48 16.78
N LYS A 288 -29.22 23.54 18.07
CA LYS A 288 -30.09 24.57 18.64
C LYS A 288 -29.38 25.89 18.94
N THR A 289 -28.15 25.81 19.45
CA THR A 289 -27.41 26.98 19.93
C THR A 289 -26.18 27.32 19.10
N GLY A 290 -25.68 26.40 18.27
CA GLY A 290 -24.41 26.55 17.58
C GLY A 290 -23.19 26.47 18.50
N GLU A 291 -23.39 26.18 19.78
CA GLU A 291 -22.30 26.05 20.75
C GLU A 291 -21.51 24.77 20.51
N LYS A 292 -20.17 24.89 20.59
CA LYS A 292 -19.25 23.76 20.38
C LYS A 292 -18.80 23.18 21.71
N GLU A 293 -19.04 21.89 21.88
CA GLU A 293 -18.55 21.10 23.00
C GLU A 293 -17.37 20.19 22.54
N TYR A 294 -16.33 20.15 23.35
CA TYR A 294 -15.10 19.43 23.02
C TYR A 294 -14.98 18.15 23.84
N ILE A 295 -15.80 17.17 23.47
CA ILE A 295 -16.00 15.89 24.19
C ILE A 295 -14.68 15.13 24.36
N PHE A 296 -13.82 15.15 23.35
CA PHE A 296 -12.51 14.46 23.36
C PHE A 296 -11.33 15.39 23.69
N GLY A 297 -11.59 16.59 24.23
CA GLY A 297 -10.54 17.58 24.50
C GLY A 297 -10.21 18.46 23.31
N ARG A 298 -9.04 19.11 23.34
CA ARG A 298 -8.59 20.07 22.33
C ARG A 298 -7.09 19.94 22.08
N GLY A 299 -6.65 20.28 20.85
CA GLY A 299 -5.25 20.53 20.54
C GLY A 299 -4.41 19.30 20.25
N GLY A 300 -5.01 18.09 20.22
CA GLY A 300 -4.28 16.88 19.85
C GLY A 300 -3.76 16.93 18.44
N GLY A 301 -4.57 17.43 17.50
CA GLY A 301 -4.18 17.59 16.09
C GLY A 301 -3.06 18.62 15.90
N ASP A 302 -3.11 19.76 16.61
CA ASP A 302 -2.05 20.78 16.54
C ASP A 302 -0.73 20.22 17.05
N LYS A 303 -0.75 19.54 18.19
CA LYS A 303 0.44 18.92 18.78
C LYS A 303 1.02 17.83 17.90
N LEU A 304 0.17 17.05 17.25
CA LEU A 304 0.59 16.04 16.29
C LEU A 304 1.24 16.70 15.05
N ALA A 305 0.63 17.74 14.52
CA ALA A 305 1.15 18.48 13.37
C ALA A 305 2.52 19.11 13.68
N GLU A 306 2.72 19.67 14.87
CA GLU A 306 4.00 20.18 15.34
C GLU A 306 5.06 19.07 15.40
N VAL A 307 4.75 17.92 15.99
CA VAL A 307 5.68 16.76 16.10
C VAL A 307 6.09 16.21 14.73
N LEU A 308 5.20 16.28 13.75
CA LEU A 308 5.42 15.77 12.39
C LEU A 308 5.90 16.85 11.40
N ASP A 309 6.20 18.06 11.88
CA ASP A 309 6.59 19.21 11.04
C ASP A 309 5.63 19.44 9.86
N THR A 310 4.33 19.46 10.16
CA THR A 310 3.27 19.61 9.16
C THR A 310 2.14 20.52 9.68
N LYS A 311 1.02 20.58 8.97
CA LYS A 311 -0.14 21.43 9.29
C LYS A 311 -1.40 20.61 9.55
N VAL A 312 -2.33 21.17 10.31
CA VAL A 312 -3.70 20.65 10.40
C VAL A 312 -4.45 21.07 9.11
N LEU A 313 -4.87 20.08 8.33
CA LEU A 313 -5.63 20.28 7.09
C LEU A 313 -7.06 20.71 7.40
N GLY A 314 -7.67 20.12 8.43
CA GLY A 314 -9.02 20.43 8.84
C GLY A 314 -9.39 19.80 10.18
N ARG A 315 -10.49 20.30 10.76
CA ARG A 315 -11.12 19.77 11.97
C ARG A 315 -12.57 19.43 11.69
N LEU A 316 -12.90 18.16 11.85
CA LEU A 316 -14.22 17.61 11.51
C LEU A 316 -15.03 17.40 12.80
N PRO A 317 -16.32 17.74 12.78
CA PRO A 317 -17.19 17.56 13.96
C PRO A 317 -17.50 16.09 14.19
N LEU A 318 -17.89 15.76 15.42
CA LEU A 318 -18.58 14.53 15.74
C LEU A 318 -20.06 14.69 15.35
N LYS A 319 -20.40 14.27 14.14
CA LYS A 319 -21.76 14.34 13.59
C LYS A 319 -21.96 13.20 12.60
N GLN A 320 -23.18 12.75 12.47
CA GLN A 320 -23.57 11.81 11.40
C GLN A 320 -23.98 12.60 10.15
N PRO A 321 -23.76 12.04 8.93
CA PRO A 321 -24.12 12.70 7.68
C PRO A 321 -25.63 12.84 7.48
N TYR A 322 -26.40 11.90 8.02
CA TYR A 322 -27.85 11.81 7.88
C TYR A 322 -28.50 11.46 9.21
N GLU A 323 -29.73 11.97 9.41
CA GLU A 323 -30.58 11.60 10.53
C GLU A 323 -31.47 10.38 10.20
N ASP A 324 -31.64 10.07 8.91
CA ASP A 324 -32.51 9.02 8.42
C ASP A 324 -31.70 7.71 8.21
N GLU A 325 -32.12 6.64 8.89
CA GLU A 325 -31.48 5.31 8.82
C GLU A 325 -31.70 4.60 7.47
N GLU A 326 -32.65 5.08 6.65
CA GLU A 326 -32.95 4.49 5.34
C GLU A 326 -32.04 4.99 4.21
N VAL A 327 -31.10 5.88 4.49
CA VAL A 327 -30.22 6.45 3.47
C VAL A 327 -29.12 5.46 3.06
N PHE A 328 -29.10 5.17 1.77
CA PHE A 328 -28.07 4.35 1.13
C PHE A 328 -26.74 5.14 1.01
N ALA A 329 -25.70 4.71 1.65
CA ALA A 329 -24.40 5.37 1.86
C ALA A 329 -24.36 6.30 3.09
N PRO A 330 -24.51 5.74 4.27
CA PRO A 330 -24.73 6.48 5.52
C PRO A 330 -23.54 7.31 6.00
N ALA A 331 -22.35 7.16 5.41
CA ALA A 331 -21.15 7.86 5.84
C ALA A 331 -20.76 9.05 4.93
N ILE A 332 -21.52 9.36 3.88
CA ILE A 332 -21.22 10.42 2.91
C ILE A 332 -21.97 11.70 3.25
N TYR A 333 -21.24 12.77 3.55
CA TYR A 333 -21.82 14.10 3.73
C TYR A 333 -22.21 14.72 2.38
N GLN A 334 -23.37 15.35 2.33
CA GLN A 334 -23.81 16.13 1.18
C GLN A 334 -22.90 17.36 1.00
N GLU A 335 -22.88 17.90 -0.22
CA GLU A 335 -21.99 19.02 -0.57
C GLU A 335 -22.35 20.30 0.20
N ASP A 336 -23.63 20.55 0.40
CA ASP A 336 -24.21 21.71 1.13
C ASP A 336 -24.22 21.51 2.66
N HIS A 337 -23.84 20.33 3.15
CA HIS A 337 -23.68 20.08 4.58
C HIS A 337 -22.41 20.77 5.09
N PRO A 338 -22.43 21.44 6.27
CA PRO A 338 -21.23 22.13 6.80
C PRO A 338 -19.98 21.28 6.89
N THR A 339 -20.14 19.98 7.23
CA THR A 339 -19.02 19.03 7.23
C THR A 339 -18.56 18.68 5.81
N GLY A 340 -19.49 18.62 4.84
CA GLY A 340 -19.17 18.45 3.41
C GLY A 340 -18.33 19.60 2.88
N GLU A 341 -18.68 20.84 3.24
CA GLU A 341 -17.86 22.02 2.92
C GLU A 341 -16.47 21.98 3.55
N GLU A 342 -16.33 21.44 4.78
CA GLU A 342 -15.02 21.29 5.41
C GLU A 342 -14.18 20.25 4.66
N TYR A 343 -14.77 19.13 4.22
CA TYR A 343 -14.08 18.18 3.34
C TYR A 343 -13.66 18.81 2.01
N HIS A 344 -14.48 19.69 1.45
CA HIS A 344 -14.11 20.45 0.25
C HIS A 344 -12.88 21.34 0.49
N ARG A 345 -12.83 22.05 1.63
CA ARG A 345 -11.67 22.86 2.05
C ARG A 345 -10.41 22.00 2.25
N ILE A 346 -10.57 20.81 2.86
CA ILE A 346 -9.46 19.85 3.02
C ILE A 346 -8.97 19.37 1.65
N ALA A 347 -9.87 19.00 0.75
CA ALA A 347 -9.52 18.54 -0.59
C ALA A 347 -8.76 19.61 -1.39
N ALA A 348 -9.19 20.87 -1.31
CA ALA A 348 -8.48 21.99 -1.96
C ALA A 348 -7.04 22.14 -1.43
N LYS A 349 -6.83 22.04 -0.10
CA LYS A 349 -5.48 22.06 0.50
C LYS A 349 -4.64 20.87 0.06
N VAL A 350 -5.24 19.68 -0.02
CA VAL A 350 -4.56 18.47 -0.49
C VAL A 350 -4.07 18.64 -1.92
N ILE A 351 -4.92 19.14 -2.81
CA ILE A 351 -4.54 19.40 -4.21
C ILE A 351 -3.37 20.38 -4.26
N ALA A 352 -3.47 21.53 -3.56
CA ALA A 352 -2.42 22.54 -3.53
C ALA A 352 -1.08 21.98 -3.04
N ASN A 353 -1.08 21.21 -1.94
CA ASN A 353 0.14 20.63 -1.37
C ASN A 353 0.76 19.57 -2.31
N VAL A 354 -0.05 18.79 -3.01
CA VAL A 354 0.41 17.80 -4.01
C VAL A 354 1.04 18.50 -5.22
N GLU A 355 0.42 19.56 -5.72
CA GLU A 355 0.93 20.34 -6.86
C GLU A 355 2.22 21.09 -6.52
N GLU A 356 2.31 21.71 -5.33
CA GLU A 356 3.52 22.38 -4.84
C GLU A 356 4.71 21.43 -4.76
N LYS A 357 4.48 20.22 -4.25
CA LYS A 357 5.52 19.19 -4.18
C LYS A 357 5.96 18.73 -5.58
N ALA A 358 5.03 18.55 -6.51
CA ALA A 358 5.37 18.16 -7.87
C ALA A 358 6.21 19.23 -8.56
N ALA A 359 5.91 20.51 -8.32
CA ALA A 359 6.69 21.64 -8.84
C ALA A 359 8.11 21.74 -8.24
N SER A 360 8.29 21.38 -6.97
CA SER A 360 9.60 21.41 -6.29
C SER A 360 10.50 20.20 -6.61
N SER A 361 9.97 19.17 -7.26
CA SER A 361 10.71 17.95 -7.62
C SER A 361 11.19 17.92 -9.07
N ASN A 362 10.80 18.92 -9.86
CA ASN A 362 11.25 19.19 -11.23
C ASN A 362 12.35 20.27 -11.24
#